data_58b2aef82ed303159d8e328d1161d488
#
_entry.id   58b2aef82ed303159d8e328d1161d488
#
_cell.length_a   1.000
_cell.length_b   1.000
_cell.length_c   1.000
_cell.angle_alpha   90.00
_cell.angle_beta   90.00
_cell.angle_gamma   90.00
#
_symmetry.space_group_name_H-M   'P 1'
#
loop_
_entity.id
_entity.type
_entity.pdbx_description
1 polymer ?
#
loop_
_entity_poly.entity_id
_entity_poly.type
_entity_poly.pdbx_seq_one_letter_code
_entity_poly.pdbx_strand_id
1 'polypeptide(L)'
;MPLWKHLGGVNREIACGVSIGIQDSVEQLFDKIQTELDAGYRRIKIKIAPGWDYDVVKQVRKKFGRILLMGDANSAYTLNDIDLFQKMDEFKLMMFEQPLAYDDMFDHAKLQQEIKTPICLDESIHSLPDARKAIKIGACKIINLKLGRVGGHKQAKRISNYCRQRDIPVWSGGMLESGIGRAHNIAMATLEGFTLPGDVSASKRYWHEDIIEPAVEVTKKGTIVAPEKPGIGFAIKRDRIDKLAVKTSVIG
;
A
#
# COMPACT_ATOMS: atom_id res chain seq x y z
N MET A 1 14.21 12.77 19.51
CA MET A 1 13.83 11.35 19.39
C MET A 1 13.51 10.99 17.94
N PRO A 2 13.55 9.72 17.52
CA PRO A 2 13.09 9.27 16.20
C PRO A 2 11.61 9.55 15.97
N LEU A 3 11.23 9.89 14.73
CA LEU A 3 9.84 10.21 14.36
C LEU A 3 8.87 9.06 14.71
N TRP A 4 9.25 7.82 14.43
CA TRP A 4 8.40 6.68 14.73
C TRP A 4 8.09 6.53 16.23
N LYS A 5 9.07 6.80 17.12
CA LYS A 5 8.84 6.82 18.58
C LYS A 5 7.93 7.97 18.97
N HIS A 6 8.15 9.16 18.38
CA HIS A 6 7.29 10.33 18.62
C HIS A 6 5.82 10.06 18.23
N LEU A 7 5.60 9.33 17.16
CA LEU A 7 4.26 8.92 16.72
C LEU A 7 3.63 7.83 17.61
N GLY A 8 4.41 7.17 18.47
CA GLY A 8 3.97 6.05 19.30
C GLY A 8 4.04 4.71 18.59
N GLY A 9 5.00 4.54 17.69
CA GLY A 9 5.29 3.26 17.05
C GLY A 9 5.71 2.19 18.04
N VAL A 10 5.26 0.97 17.83
CA VAL A 10 5.52 -0.19 18.71
C VAL A 10 6.34 -1.27 18.02
N ASN A 11 6.32 -1.31 16.70
CA ASN A 11 7.04 -2.31 15.91
C ASN A 11 8.04 -1.62 14.98
N ARG A 12 9.32 -1.73 15.30
CA ARG A 12 10.38 -1.11 14.52
C ARG A 12 10.63 -1.79 13.17
N GLU A 13 10.35 -3.09 13.06
CA GLU A 13 10.54 -3.88 11.85
C GLU A 13 9.20 -4.02 11.11
N ILE A 14 9.04 -3.28 10.01
CA ILE A 14 7.80 -3.25 9.24
C ILE A 14 7.87 -4.20 8.05
N ALA A 15 6.82 -5.00 7.86
CA ALA A 15 6.72 -5.89 6.71
C ALA A 15 6.41 -5.10 5.42
N CYS A 16 7.08 -5.50 4.33
CA CYS A 16 6.98 -4.81 3.05
C CYS A 16 6.34 -5.69 1.98
N GLY A 17 5.50 -5.08 1.19
CA GLY A 17 5.00 -5.59 -0.07
C GLY A 17 5.41 -4.68 -1.22
N VAL A 18 5.06 -5.08 -2.41
CA VAL A 18 5.40 -4.37 -3.63
C VAL A 18 4.23 -4.35 -4.58
N SER A 19 4.14 -3.30 -5.39
CA SER A 19 3.11 -3.13 -6.42
C SER A 19 3.73 -3.28 -7.81
N ILE A 20 3.11 -4.10 -8.66
CA ILE A 20 3.52 -4.35 -10.04
C ILE A 20 2.37 -3.90 -10.94
N GLY A 21 2.65 -2.99 -11.89
CA GLY A 21 1.70 -2.52 -12.88
C GLY A 21 1.32 -3.60 -13.91
N ILE A 22 0.34 -3.29 -14.74
CA ILE A 22 0.03 -4.10 -15.93
C ILE A 22 1.27 -4.19 -16.81
N GLN A 23 1.52 -5.37 -17.36
CA GLN A 23 2.65 -5.67 -18.23
C GLN A 23 2.17 -5.97 -19.64
N ASP A 24 3.09 -5.97 -20.61
CA ASP A 24 2.77 -6.31 -22.00
C ASP A 24 2.44 -7.80 -22.17
N SER A 25 2.93 -8.65 -21.26
CA SER A 25 2.62 -10.08 -21.24
C SER A 25 2.61 -10.66 -19.83
N VAL A 26 2.01 -11.84 -19.67
CA VAL A 26 2.00 -12.58 -18.40
C VAL A 26 3.41 -13.08 -18.05
N GLU A 27 4.22 -13.39 -19.04
CA GLU A 27 5.63 -13.81 -18.84
C GLU A 27 6.43 -12.67 -18.21
N GLN A 28 6.30 -11.45 -18.70
CA GLN A 28 6.95 -10.27 -18.10
C GLN A 28 6.46 -10.04 -16.67
N LEU A 29 5.16 -10.25 -16.41
CA LEU A 29 4.61 -10.17 -15.05
C LEU A 29 5.27 -11.23 -14.15
N PHE A 30 5.44 -12.45 -14.65
CA PHE A 30 6.09 -13.52 -13.89
C PHE A 30 7.53 -13.18 -13.53
N ASP A 31 8.30 -12.66 -14.46
CA ASP A 31 9.70 -12.28 -14.23
C ASP A 31 9.81 -11.17 -13.19
N LYS A 32 8.89 -10.19 -13.23
CA LYS A 32 8.82 -9.13 -12.22
C LYS A 32 8.42 -9.68 -10.85
N ILE A 33 7.42 -10.55 -10.78
CA ILE A 33 7.02 -11.19 -9.52
C ILE A 33 8.21 -11.95 -8.93
N GLN A 34 8.92 -12.75 -9.73
CA GLN A 34 10.07 -13.51 -9.27
C GLN A 34 11.18 -12.58 -8.75
N THR A 35 11.51 -11.55 -9.49
CA THR A 35 12.51 -10.53 -9.09
C THR A 35 12.17 -9.91 -7.73
N GLU A 36 10.91 -9.59 -7.48
CA GLU A 36 10.49 -8.97 -6.21
C GLU A 36 10.47 -9.99 -5.05
N LEU A 37 10.09 -11.23 -5.31
CA LEU A 37 10.18 -12.31 -4.33
C LEU A 37 11.64 -12.59 -3.94
N ASP A 38 12.56 -12.61 -4.91
CA ASP A 38 14.00 -12.78 -4.68
C ASP A 38 14.60 -11.60 -3.90
N ALA A 39 14.07 -10.39 -4.12
CA ALA A 39 14.41 -9.22 -3.32
C ALA A 39 13.87 -9.27 -1.88
N GLY A 40 13.01 -10.26 -1.56
CA GLY A 40 12.52 -10.55 -0.22
C GLY A 40 11.13 -9.98 0.10
N TYR A 41 10.44 -9.33 -0.84
CA TYR A 41 9.10 -8.78 -0.56
C TYR A 41 8.10 -9.89 -0.20
N ARG A 42 7.30 -9.66 0.85
CA ARG A 42 6.38 -10.66 1.40
C ARG A 42 5.02 -10.66 0.76
N ARG A 43 4.58 -9.55 0.19
CA ARG A 43 3.28 -9.41 -0.46
C ARG A 43 3.49 -8.84 -1.86
N ILE A 44 2.86 -9.47 -2.83
CA ILE A 44 2.82 -9.03 -4.22
C ILE A 44 1.44 -8.45 -4.51
N LYS A 45 1.40 -7.20 -4.94
CA LYS A 45 0.24 -6.54 -5.50
C LYS A 45 0.39 -6.46 -7.01
N ILE A 46 -0.60 -6.96 -7.75
CA ILE A 46 -0.67 -6.80 -9.19
C ILE A 46 -1.85 -5.90 -9.55
N LYS A 47 -1.69 -5.09 -10.58
CA LYS A 47 -2.80 -4.32 -11.14
C LYS A 47 -3.70 -5.25 -11.94
N ILE A 48 -5.02 -5.09 -11.74
CA ILE A 48 -6.05 -5.76 -12.50
C ILE A 48 -6.97 -4.74 -13.16
N ALA A 49 -7.45 -5.07 -14.36
CA ALA A 49 -8.39 -4.27 -15.12
C ALA A 49 -9.18 -5.21 -16.05
N PRO A 50 -10.33 -4.79 -16.61
CA PRO A 50 -11.07 -5.60 -17.60
C PRO A 50 -10.16 -6.11 -18.71
N GLY A 51 -10.12 -7.43 -18.89
CA GLY A 51 -9.23 -8.12 -19.83
C GLY A 51 -7.83 -8.45 -19.30
N TRP A 52 -7.46 -7.96 -18.11
CA TRP A 52 -6.22 -8.29 -17.42
C TRP A 52 -6.51 -8.61 -15.95
N ASP A 53 -7.28 -9.68 -15.71
CA ASP A 53 -7.83 -10.03 -14.40
C ASP A 53 -7.85 -11.55 -14.15
N TYR A 54 -8.98 -12.22 -14.33
CA TYR A 54 -9.18 -13.62 -13.96
C TYR A 54 -8.09 -14.55 -14.50
N ASP A 55 -7.82 -14.52 -15.82
CA ASP A 55 -6.85 -15.42 -16.44
C ASP A 55 -5.42 -15.11 -16.01
N VAL A 56 -5.11 -13.85 -15.80
CA VAL A 56 -3.80 -13.42 -15.29
C VAL A 56 -3.60 -13.91 -13.86
N VAL A 57 -4.58 -13.66 -12.99
CA VAL A 57 -4.52 -14.11 -11.59
C VAL A 57 -4.45 -15.63 -11.50
N LYS A 58 -5.21 -16.35 -12.31
CA LYS A 58 -5.16 -17.82 -12.42
C LYS A 58 -3.76 -18.32 -12.79
N GLN A 59 -3.13 -17.70 -13.79
CA GLN A 59 -1.78 -18.08 -14.22
C GLN A 59 -0.75 -17.76 -13.15
N VAL A 60 -0.85 -16.60 -12.48
CA VAL A 60 0.02 -16.23 -11.35
C VAL A 60 -0.13 -17.25 -10.21
N ARG A 61 -1.35 -17.63 -9.82
CA ARG A 61 -1.60 -18.65 -8.81
C ARG A 61 -1.04 -20.02 -9.20
N LYS A 62 -1.19 -20.41 -10.46
CA LYS A 62 -0.63 -21.67 -10.97
C LYS A 62 0.90 -21.69 -10.86
N LYS A 63 1.58 -20.59 -11.18
CA LYS A 63 3.05 -20.51 -11.19
C LYS A 63 3.64 -20.34 -9.79
N PHE A 64 3.08 -19.45 -8.97
CA PHE A 64 3.68 -19.05 -7.69
C PHE A 64 2.99 -19.64 -6.45
N GLY A 65 1.92 -20.39 -6.63
CA GLY A 65 1.24 -21.06 -5.52
C GLY A 65 0.63 -20.07 -4.50
N ARG A 66 0.89 -20.32 -3.20
CA ARG A 66 0.27 -19.57 -2.10
C ARG A 66 1.07 -18.34 -1.63
N ILE A 67 1.66 -17.59 -2.54
CA ILE A 67 2.23 -16.30 -2.16
C ILE A 67 1.12 -15.35 -1.66
N LEU A 68 1.49 -14.36 -0.83
CA LEU A 68 0.57 -13.29 -0.45
C LEU A 68 0.32 -12.40 -1.67
N LEU A 69 -0.75 -12.66 -2.39
CA LEU A 69 -1.14 -11.98 -3.63
C LEU A 69 -2.40 -11.15 -3.41
N MET A 70 -2.43 -9.94 -3.95
CA MET A 70 -3.62 -9.10 -4.01
C MET A 70 -3.80 -8.46 -5.39
N GLY A 71 -5.04 -8.15 -5.74
CA GLY A 71 -5.40 -7.41 -6.96
C GLY A 71 -5.77 -5.98 -6.64
N ASP A 72 -5.21 -5.02 -7.39
CA ASP A 72 -5.54 -3.60 -7.26
C ASP A 72 -6.17 -3.12 -8.56
N ALA A 73 -7.42 -2.73 -8.47
CA ALA A 73 -8.27 -2.40 -9.61
C ALA A 73 -8.32 -0.89 -9.93
N ASN A 74 -7.88 -0.02 -9.02
CA ASN A 74 -7.95 1.45 -9.18
C ASN A 74 -9.29 1.93 -9.78
N SER A 75 -10.41 1.44 -9.24
CA SER A 75 -11.78 1.81 -9.66
C SER A 75 -12.18 1.37 -11.08
N ALA A 76 -11.56 0.33 -11.64
CA ALA A 76 -11.77 -0.06 -13.04
C ALA A 76 -13.08 -0.84 -13.30
N TYR A 77 -13.81 -1.26 -12.28
CA TYR A 77 -14.99 -2.12 -12.38
C TYR A 77 -16.25 -1.44 -11.86
N THR A 78 -17.37 -2.13 -12.06
CA THR A 78 -18.71 -1.75 -11.60
C THR A 78 -19.39 -2.93 -10.91
N LEU A 79 -20.58 -2.73 -10.34
CA LEU A 79 -21.38 -3.85 -9.80
C LEU A 79 -21.80 -4.89 -10.85
N ASN A 80 -21.78 -4.55 -12.13
CA ASN A 80 -22.06 -5.53 -13.19
C ASN A 80 -20.98 -6.63 -13.27
N ASP A 81 -19.83 -6.41 -12.63
CA ASP A 81 -18.70 -7.34 -12.61
C ASP A 81 -18.70 -8.28 -11.38
N ILE A 82 -19.80 -8.34 -10.62
CA ILE A 82 -19.92 -9.20 -9.40
C ILE A 82 -19.54 -10.64 -9.72
N ASP A 83 -20.07 -11.22 -10.80
CA ASP A 83 -19.79 -12.61 -11.19
C ASP A 83 -18.30 -12.88 -11.40
N LEU A 84 -17.57 -11.89 -11.93
CA LEU A 84 -16.11 -11.97 -12.09
C LEU A 84 -15.42 -12.05 -10.72
N PHE A 85 -15.78 -11.15 -9.78
CA PHE A 85 -15.19 -11.14 -8.45
C PHE A 85 -15.53 -12.40 -7.65
N GLN A 86 -16.75 -12.93 -7.77
CA GLN A 86 -17.14 -14.21 -7.18
C GLN A 86 -16.30 -15.38 -7.71
N LYS A 87 -16.07 -15.43 -9.04
CA LYS A 87 -15.15 -16.42 -9.63
C LYS A 87 -13.72 -16.27 -9.13
N MET A 88 -13.25 -15.03 -8.96
CA MET A 88 -11.90 -14.76 -8.48
C MET A 88 -11.68 -15.13 -6.99
N ASP A 89 -12.74 -15.36 -6.21
CA ASP A 89 -12.64 -15.86 -4.83
C ASP A 89 -11.92 -17.21 -4.73
N GLU A 90 -11.95 -18.04 -5.78
CA GLU A 90 -11.23 -19.33 -5.83
C GLU A 90 -9.71 -19.14 -5.65
N PHE A 91 -9.16 -18.00 -6.08
CA PHE A 91 -7.73 -17.71 -6.00
C PHE A 91 -7.26 -17.30 -4.59
N LYS A 92 -8.17 -17.08 -3.65
CA LYS A 92 -7.86 -16.73 -2.25
C LYS A 92 -6.87 -15.56 -2.17
N LEU A 93 -7.19 -14.47 -2.87
CA LEU A 93 -6.42 -13.24 -2.77
C LEU A 93 -6.51 -12.68 -1.35
N MET A 94 -5.48 -11.97 -0.92
CA MET A 94 -5.53 -11.26 0.36
C MET A 94 -6.64 -10.22 0.39
N MET A 95 -6.83 -9.52 -0.72
CA MET A 95 -7.83 -8.48 -0.91
C MET A 95 -7.98 -8.09 -2.37
N PHE A 96 -9.13 -7.47 -2.70
CA PHE A 96 -9.30 -6.60 -3.85
C PHE A 96 -9.19 -5.15 -3.39
N GLU A 97 -8.20 -4.41 -3.91
CA GLU A 97 -8.04 -2.99 -3.60
C GLU A 97 -8.82 -2.14 -4.60
N GLN A 98 -9.67 -1.26 -4.07
CA GLN A 98 -10.50 -0.28 -4.77
C GLN A 98 -11.12 -0.82 -6.08
N PRO A 99 -11.99 -1.85 -5.99
CA PRO A 99 -12.59 -2.45 -7.19
C PRO A 99 -13.50 -1.49 -7.95
N LEU A 100 -14.32 -0.68 -7.26
CA LEU A 100 -15.32 0.19 -7.86
C LEU A 100 -14.95 1.68 -7.73
N ALA A 101 -15.80 2.57 -8.25
CA ALA A 101 -15.61 4.01 -8.21
C ALA A 101 -15.32 4.51 -6.79
N TYR A 102 -14.38 5.46 -6.67
CA TYR A 102 -13.86 5.91 -5.37
C TYR A 102 -14.91 6.63 -4.51
N ASP A 103 -15.92 7.21 -5.10
CA ASP A 103 -17.02 7.93 -4.45
C ASP A 103 -18.24 7.05 -4.13
N ASP A 104 -18.24 5.79 -4.59
CA ASP A 104 -19.35 4.86 -4.39
C ASP A 104 -19.05 3.80 -3.31
N MET A 105 -19.23 4.18 -2.06
CA MET A 105 -19.11 3.26 -0.93
C MET A 105 -20.30 2.28 -0.83
N PHE A 106 -21.48 2.63 -1.37
CA PHE A 106 -22.66 1.77 -1.27
C PHE A 106 -22.51 0.53 -2.14
N ASP A 107 -22.03 0.68 -3.35
CA ASP A 107 -21.82 -0.45 -4.24
C ASP A 107 -20.65 -1.32 -3.78
N HIS A 108 -19.60 -0.73 -3.15
CA HIS A 108 -18.58 -1.52 -2.46
C HIS A 108 -19.19 -2.38 -1.34
N ALA A 109 -20.14 -1.85 -0.56
CA ALA A 109 -20.80 -2.62 0.48
C ALA A 109 -21.63 -3.79 -0.09
N LYS A 110 -22.33 -3.58 -1.20
CA LYS A 110 -23.05 -4.66 -1.89
C LYS A 110 -22.06 -5.72 -2.41
N LEU A 111 -20.99 -5.30 -3.11
CA LEU A 111 -19.99 -6.22 -3.62
C LEU A 111 -19.37 -7.04 -2.48
N GLN A 112 -19.02 -6.40 -1.34
CA GLN A 112 -18.42 -7.13 -0.20
C GLN A 112 -19.36 -8.16 0.42
N GLN A 113 -20.69 -8.01 0.30
CA GLN A 113 -21.66 -9.01 0.75
C GLN A 113 -21.68 -10.25 -0.17
N GLU A 114 -21.38 -10.06 -1.45
CA GLU A 114 -21.44 -11.10 -2.48
C GLU A 114 -20.13 -11.89 -2.64
N ILE A 115 -19.01 -11.39 -2.10
CA ILE A 115 -17.68 -12.01 -2.24
C ILE A 115 -17.03 -12.35 -0.90
N LYS A 116 -16.19 -13.38 -0.89
CA LYS A 116 -15.43 -13.81 0.30
C LYS A 116 -14.15 -13.03 0.48
N THR A 117 -13.46 -12.71 -0.63
CA THR A 117 -12.22 -11.93 -0.62
C THR A 117 -12.47 -10.53 -0.03
N PRO A 118 -11.67 -10.10 0.97
CA PRO A 118 -11.82 -8.78 1.56
C PRO A 118 -11.66 -7.66 0.51
N ILE A 119 -12.55 -6.67 0.55
CA ILE A 119 -12.33 -5.40 -0.14
C ILE A 119 -11.44 -4.51 0.73
N CYS A 120 -10.43 -3.91 0.09
CA CYS A 120 -9.59 -2.86 0.66
C CYS A 120 -9.92 -1.53 -0.02
N LEU A 121 -10.29 -0.51 0.75
CA LEU A 121 -10.49 0.83 0.19
C LEU A 121 -9.21 1.65 0.26
N ASP A 122 -8.87 2.29 -0.83
CA ASP A 122 -7.73 3.20 -1.04
C ASP A 122 -8.22 4.60 -1.39
N GLU A 123 -8.59 4.84 -2.63
CA GLU A 123 -9.01 6.15 -3.14
C GLU A 123 -10.27 6.70 -2.45
N SER A 124 -11.11 5.85 -1.91
CA SER A 124 -12.33 6.27 -1.17
C SER A 124 -12.04 6.86 0.23
N ILE A 125 -10.83 6.72 0.75
CA ILE A 125 -10.50 7.10 2.13
C ILE A 125 -9.63 8.36 2.16
N HIS A 126 -10.26 9.53 2.36
CA HIS A 126 -9.60 10.82 2.51
C HIS A 126 -9.59 11.34 3.96
N SER A 127 -10.46 10.80 4.81
CA SER A 127 -10.67 11.31 6.17
C SER A 127 -11.16 10.24 7.14
N LEU A 128 -11.14 10.56 8.44
CA LEU A 128 -11.76 9.70 9.46
C LEU A 128 -13.28 9.53 9.23
N PRO A 129 -14.08 10.55 8.86
CA PRO A 129 -15.47 10.35 8.47
C PRO A 129 -15.67 9.32 7.36
N ASP A 130 -14.81 9.29 6.33
CA ASP A 130 -14.94 8.32 5.24
C ASP A 130 -14.66 6.89 5.73
N ALA A 131 -13.59 6.69 6.49
CA ALA A 131 -13.30 5.40 7.10
C ALA A 131 -14.45 4.92 8.01
N ARG A 132 -15.05 5.84 8.79
CA ARG A 132 -16.22 5.53 9.65
C ARG A 132 -17.44 5.10 8.84
N LYS A 133 -17.73 5.80 7.75
CA LYS A 133 -18.87 5.46 6.86
C LYS A 133 -18.63 4.09 6.22
N ALA A 134 -17.48 3.91 5.58
CA ALA A 134 -17.12 2.66 4.90
C ALA A 134 -17.25 1.45 5.83
N ILE A 135 -16.68 1.52 7.03
CA ILE A 135 -16.74 0.43 8.02
C ILE A 135 -18.18 0.21 8.50
N LYS A 136 -18.92 1.29 8.77
CA LYS A 136 -20.30 1.19 9.31
C LYS A 136 -21.25 0.49 8.34
N ILE A 137 -21.09 0.71 7.03
CA ILE A 137 -21.96 0.08 6.02
C ILE A 137 -21.39 -1.22 5.46
N GLY A 138 -20.21 -1.66 5.94
CA GLY A 138 -19.56 -2.89 5.46
C GLY A 138 -18.95 -2.79 4.07
N ALA A 139 -18.58 -1.60 3.62
CA ALA A 139 -17.99 -1.38 2.28
C ALA A 139 -16.58 -1.97 2.14
N CYS A 140 -15.90 -2.25 3.25
CA CYS A 140 -14.57 -2.84 3.24
C CYS A 140 -14.26 -3.62 4.52
N LYS A 141 -13.28 -4.50 4.43
CA LYS A 141 -12.69 -5.21 5.58
C LYS A 141 -11.24 -4.79 5.83
N ILE A 142 -10.66 -3.97 4.95
CA ILE A 142 -9.26 -3.52 5.02
C ILE A 142 -9.22 -2.06 4.54
N ILE A 143 -8.30 -1.25 5.08
CA ILE A 143 -8.05 0.12 4.60
C ILE A 143 -6.58 0.30 4.26
N ASN A 144 -6.33 0.87 3.08
CA ASN A 144 -5.06 1.40 2.66
C ASN A 144 -4.93 2.87 3.10
N LEU A 145 -3.94 3.18 3.96
CA LEU A 145 -3.68 4.53 4.42
C LEU A 145 -2.50 5.16 3.69
N LYS A 146 -2.75 6.26 3.00
CA LYS A 146 -1.73 7.10 2.37
C LYS A 146 -1.66 8.46 3.08
N LEU A 147 -0.52 8.77 3.69
CA LEU A 147 -0.33 9.98 4.52
C LEU A 147 -0.75 11.26 3.79
N GLY A 148 -0.32 11.41 2.54
CA GLY A 148 -0.63 12.60 1.74
C GLY A 148 -2.12 12.76 1.47
N ARG A 149 -2.86 11.66 1.23
CA ARG A 149 -4.30 11.68 0.96
C ARG A 149 -5.11 12.09 2.19
N VAL A 150 -4.77 11.54 3.34
CA VAL A 150 -5.59 11.75 4.56
C VAL A 150 -5.19 12.99 5.36
N GLY A 151 -4.24 13.81 4.87
CA GLY A 151 -3.84 15.05 5.53
C GLY A 151 -2.79 14.88 6.63
N GLY A 152 -1.91 13.87 6.52
CA GLY A 152 -0.73 13.70 7.34
C GLY A 152 -0.91 12.82 8.59
N HIS A 153 0.12 12.80 9.43
CA HIS A 153 0.27 11.87 10.55
C HIS A 153 -0.89 11.87 11.56
N LYS A 154 -1.39 13.06 11.94
CA LYS A 154 -2.45 13.17 12.94
C LYS A 154 -3.74 12.49 12.46
N GLN A 155 -4.11 12.70 11.22
CA GLN A 155 -5.31 12.08 10.65
C GLN A 155 -5.12 10.59 10.42
N ALA A 156 -3.98 10.18 9.85
CA ALA A 156 -3.69 8.76 9.64
C ALA A 156 -3.70 7.98 10.96
N LYS A 157 -3.11 8.52 12.04
CA LYS A 157 -3.16 7.92 13.38
C LYS A 157 -4.58 7.80 13.92
N ARG A 158 -5.43 8.83 13.73
CA ARG A 158 -6.85 8.77 14.14
C ARG A 158 -7.61 7.68 13.38
N ILE A 159 -7.39 7.57 12.08
CA ILE A 159 -8.02 6.53 11.24
C ILE A 159 -7.53 5.14 11.68
N SER A 160 -6.21 4.95 11.81
CA SER A 160 -5.62 3.69 12.26
C SER A 160 -6.15 3.25 13.63
N ASN A 161 -6.23 4.16 14.60
CA ASN A 161 -6.78 3.85 15.92
C ASN A 161 -8.28 3.48 15.85
N TYR A 162 -9.05 4.15 15.01
CA TYR A 162 -10.46 3.83 14.81
C TYR A 162 -10.65 2.44 14.20
N CYS A 163 -9.81 2.10 13.19
CA CYS A 163 -9.81 0.79 12.55
C CYS A 163 -9.42 -0.31 13.54
N ARG A 164 -8.34 -0.11 14.31
CA ARG A 164 -7.85 -1.06 15.31
C ARG A 164 -8.92 -1.41 16.35
N GLN A 165 -9.68 -0.42 16.84
CA GLN A 165 -10.79 -0.63 17.80
C GLN A 165 -11.94 -1.46 17.22
N ARG A 166 -11.92 -1.79 15.93
CA ARG A 166 -12.96 -2.53 15.21
C ARG A 166 -12.41 -3.73 14.44
N ASP A 167 -11.18 -4.11 14.76
CA ASP A 167 -10.47 -5.24 14.13
C ASP A 167 -10.39 -5.11 12.60
N ILE A 168 -10.34 -3.87 12.09
CA ILE A 168 -10.12 -3.58 10.67
C ILE A 168 -8.62 -3.38 10.44
N PRO A 169 -7.95 -4.31 9.74
CA PRO A 169 -6.54 -4.18 9.41
C PRO A 169 -6.28 -2.96 8.54
N VAL A 170 -5.16 -2.29 8.77
CA VAL A 170 -4.66 -1.24 7.88
C VAL A 170 -3.24 -1.55 7.43
N TRP A 171 -2.86 -0.96 6.30
CA TRP A 171 -1.50 -0.98 5.80
C TRP A 171 -1.12 0.37 5.19
N SER A 172 0.18 0.65 5.16
CA SER A 172 0.70 1.91 4.61
C SER A 172 0.82 1.79 3.10
N GLY A 173 -0.04 2.49 2.37
CA GLY A 173 0.10 2.66 0.94
C GLY A 173 1.31 3.51 0.59
N GLY A 174 1.94 3.21 -0.53
CA GLY A 174 3.03 3.97 -1.10
C GLY A 174 2.58 4.76 -2.33
N MET A 175 3.34 5.81 -2.59
CA MET A 175 3.36 6.56 -3.85
C MET A 175 4.80 6.50 -4.39
N LEU A 176 5.12 7.28 -5.43
CA LEU A 176 6.49 7.43 -5.93
C LEU A 176 7.28 8.41 -5.04
N GLU A 177 7.24 8.19 -3.72
CA GLU A 177 7.92 9.07 -2.78
C GLU A 177 9.43 9.07 -2.95
N SER A 178 10.02 10.25 -2.73
CA SER A 178 11.43 10.36 -2.36
C SER A 178 11.68 9.73 -1.00
N GLY A 179 12.95 9.56 -0.64
CA GLY A 179 13.32 9.02 0.68
C GLY A 179 12.75 9.79 1.85
N ILE A 180 12.52 11.11 1.72
CA ILE A 180 11.88 11.92 2.77
C ILE A 180 10.45 11.44 3.01
N GLY A 181 9.62 11.39 1.97
CA GLY A 181 8.24 10.90 2.08
C GLY A 181 8.19 9.45 2.56
N ARG A 182 9.10 8.60 2.06
CA ARG A 182 9.25 7.21 2.48
C ARG A 182 9.57 7.08 3.96
N ALA A 183 10.43 7.93 4.51
CA ALA A 183 10.75 7.95 5.94
C ALA A 183 9.51 8.22 6.82
N HIS A 184 8.59 9.08 6.35
CA HIS A 184 7.31 9.32 7.02
C HIS A 184 6.39 8.10 6.95
N ASN A 185 6.33 7.41 5.81
CA ASN A 185 5.56 6.16 5.67
C ASN A 185 6.14 5.04 6.56
N ILE A 186 7.46 4.90 6.63
CA ILE A 186 8.13 3.97 7.56
C ILE A 186 7.71 4.26 8.99
N ALA A 187 7.81 5.52 9.43
CA ALA A 187 7.44 5.89 10.79
C ALA A 187 5.97 5.60 11.11
N MET A 188 5.06 5.84 10.15
CA MET A 188 3.64 5.54 10.33
C MET A 188 3.36 4.04 10.38
N ALA A 189 4.02 3.24 9.55
CA ALA A 189 3.84 1.79 9.49
C ALA A 189 4.31 1.06 10.76
N THR A 190 5.02 1.74 11.68
CA THR A 190 5.40 1.17 12.98
C THR A 190 4.27 1.18 14.01
N LEU A 191 3.15 1.87 13.74
CA LEU A 191 2.02 1.94 14.67
C LEU A 191 1.31 0.58 14.75
N GLU A 192 0.77 0.27 15.92
CA GLU A 192 0.11 -1.00 16.24
C GLU A 192 -1.01 -1.40 15.25
N GLY A 193 -1.73 -0.43 14.71
CA GLY A 193 -2.83 -0.69 13.76
C GLY A 193 -2.37 -1.13 12.35
N PHE A 194 -1.09 -0.96 12.00
CA PHE A 194 -0.56 -1.35 10.69
C PHE A 194 -0.10 -2.81 10.73
N THR A 195 -1.02 -3.72 10.45
CA THR A 195 -0.83 -5.16 10.65
C THR A 195 -0.53 -5.94 9.37
N LEU A 196 -0.70 -5.31 8.20
CA LEU A 196 -0.45 -5.94 6.90
C LEU A 196 0.79 -5.34 6.22
N PRO A 197 1.49 -6.11 5.36
CA PRO A 197 2.65 -5.61 4.61
C PRO A 197 2.28 -4.40 3.75
N GLY A 198 2.98 -3.29 3.95
CA GLY A 198 2.73 -2.03 3.24
C GLY A 198 3.47 -1.91 1.91
N ASP A 199 3.10 -0.92 1.09
CA ASP A 199 3.83 -0.54 -0.13
C ASP A 199 5.00 0.41 0.18
N VAL A 200 5.71 0.16 1.28
CA VAL A 200 6.96 0.85 1.60
C VAL A 200 8.10 0.00 1.04
N SER A 201 8.71 0.47 -0.04
CA SER A 201 9.72 -0.28 -0.79
C SER A 201 11.12 0.34 -0.66
N ALA A 202 12.16 -0.37 -1.12
CA ALA A 202 13.51 0.15 -1.19
C ALA A 202 13.61 1.38 -2.09
N SER A 203 14.53 2.32 -1.78
CA SER A 203 14.76 3.53 -2.58
C SER A 203 15.09 3.21 -4.03
N LYS A 204 15.93 2.19 -4.27
CA LYS A 204 16.37 1.75 -5.60
C LYS A 204 15.25 1.30 -6.54
N ARG A 205 14.04 1.08 -6.01
CA ARG A 205 12.89 0.70 -6.83
C ARG A 205 12.43 1.84 -7.75
N TYR A 206 12.62 3.09 -7.33
CA TYR A 206 12.17 4.28 -8.05
C TYR A 206 13.31 5.24 -8.42
N TRP A 207 14.43 5.19 -7.68
CA TRP A 207 15.50 6.17 -7.80
C TRP A 207 16.84 5.49 -7.95
N HIS A 208 17.62 5.87 -8.96
CA HIS A 208 19.04 5.47 -9.05
C HIS A 208 19.82 5.98 -7.85
N GLU A 209 19.51 7.21 -7.43
CA GLU A 209 20.03 7.83 -6.24
C GLU A 209 18.91 8.61 -5.54
N ASP A 210 18.68 8.32 -4.27
CA ASP A 210 17.68 9.02 -3.45
C ASP A 210 18.27 10.32 -2.86
N ILE A 211 17.39 11.20 -2.38
CA ILE A 211 17.74 12.48 -1.73
C ILE A 211 18.04 12.32 -0.24
N ILE A 212 18.08 11.11 0.28
CA ILE A 212 18.44 10.78 1.67
C ILE A 212 19.65 9.85 1.75
N GLU A 213 20.27 9.81 2.93
CA GLU A 213 21.39 8.90 3.26
C GLU A 213 21.19 8.31 4.68
N PRO A 214 21.37 6.98 4.88
CA PRO A 214 21.51 5.96 3.83
C PRO A 214 20.21 5.81 3.02
N ALA A 215 20.28 5.19 1.84
CA ALA A 215 19.09 4.80 1.09
C ALA A 215 18.28 3.77 1.90
N VAL A 216 16.95 3.77 1.69
CA VAL A 216 16.08 2.76 2.31
C VAL A 216 16.28 1.42 1.58
N GLU A 217 16.50 0.36 2.35
CA GLU A 217 16.65 -0.99 1.85
C GLU A 217 15.64 -1.94 2.48
N VAL A 218 15.26 -2.97 1.72
CA VAL A 218 14.45 -4.09 2.22
C VAL A 218 15.39 -5.22 2.60
N THR A 219 15.21 -5.77 3.80
CA THR A 219 15.98 -6.91 4.29
C THR A 219 15.59 -8.19 3.54
N LYS A 220 16.44 -9.21 3.60
CA LYS A 220 16.12 -10.56 3.06
C LYS A 220 14.86 -11.18 3.67
N LYS A 221 14.38 -10.66 4.81
CA LYS A 221 13.13 -11.07 5.46
C LYS A 221 11.90 -10.32 4.92
N GLY A 222 12.08 -9.43 3.94
CA GLY A 222 11.00 -8.60 3.40
C GLY A 222 10.51 -7.52 4.35
N THR A 223 11.41 -6.94 5.12
CA THR A 223 11.11 -5.90 6.10
C THR A 223 11.98 -4.67 5.89
N ILE A 224 11.52 -3.52 6.38
CA ILE A 224 12.31 -2.31 6.55
C ILE A 224 12.41 -2.04 8.06
N VAL A 225 13.61 -1.66 8.52
CA VAL A 225 13.85 -1.32 9.93
C VAL A 225 13.79 0.19 10.08
N ALA A 226 12.87 0.69 10.91
CA ALA A 226 12.75 2.11 11.21
C ALA A 226 14.03 2.65 11.88
N PRO A 227 14.53 3.85 11.48
CA PRO A 227 15.81 4.38 11.95
C PRO A 227 15.75 4.83 13.40
N GLU A 228 16.91 4.78 14.08
CA GLU A 228 17.05 5.21 15.49
C GLU A 228 17.47 6.68 15.66
N LYS A 229 17.96 7.32 14.60
CA LYS A 229 18.37 8.73 14.67
C LYS A 229 17.16 9.66 14.86
N PRO A 230 17.32 10.82 15.51
CA PRO A 230 16.27 11.81 15.70
C PRO A 230 15.63 12.28 14.37
N GLY A 231 14.40 12.79 14.45
CA GLY A 231 13.63 13.24 13.29
C GLY A 231 13.25 12.07 12.39
N ILE A 232 13.31 12.26 11.08
CA ILE A 232 13.03 11.20 10.09
C ILE A 232 14.07 10.09 10.08
N GLY A 233 15.22 10.31 10.74
CA GLY A 233 16.26 9.32 10.94
C GLY A 233 17.28 9.16 9.81
N PHE A 234 17.14 9.94 8.76
CA PHE A 234 18.03 9.97 7.58
C PHE A 234 18.67 11.35 7.41
N ALA A 235 19.88 11.41 6.88
CA ALA A 235 20.49 12.65 6.43
C ALA A 235 19.89 13.06 5.08
N ILE A 236 19.74 14.37 4.85
CA ILE A 236 19.18 14.90 3.60
C ILE A 236 20.35 15.37 2.73
N LYS A 237 20.40 14.88 1.48
CA LYS A 237 21.38 15.31 0.46
C LYS A 237 20.94 16.64 -0.16
N ARG A 238 21.22 17.76 0.52
CA ARG A 238 20.77 19.09 0.09
C ARG A 238 21.30 19.46 -1.29
N ASP A 239 22.59 19.22 -1.55
CA ASP A 239 23.23 19.52 -2.85
C ASP A 239 22.52 18.79 -4.02
N ARG A 240 21.98 17.57 -3.74
CA ARG A 240 21.22 16.86 -4.75
C ARG A 240 19.84 17.48 -4.95
N ILE A 241 19.18 17.91 -3.89
CA ILE A 241 17.90 18.63 -4.00
C ILE A 241 18.07 19.90 -4.82
N ASP A 242 19.12 20.69 -4.52
CA ASP A 242 19.40 21.94 -5.23
C ASP A 242 19.68 21.71 -6.72
N LYS A 243 20.39 20.64 -7.07
CA LYS A 243 20.61 20.23 -8.48
C LYS A 243 19.34 19.79 -9.21
N LEU A 244 18.36 19.26 -8.50
CA LEU A 244 17.08 18.79 -9.07
C LEU A 244 15.99 19.86 -9.04
N ALA A 245 16.18 20.95 -8.31
CA ALA A 245 15.20 22.01 -8.17
C ALA A 245 14.99 22.76 -9.50
N VAL A 246 13.77 22.73 -10.01
CA VAL A 246 13.37 23.48 -11.21
C VAL A 246 12.90 24.91 -10.88
N LYS A 247 12.51 25.15 -9.64
CA LYS A 247 12.08 26.45 -9.12
C LYS A 247 12.27 26.51 -7.61
N THR A 248 12.79 27.60 -7.10
CA THR A 248 12.89 27.90 -5.67
C THR A 248 12.13 29.18 -5.37
N SER A 249 11.35 29.21 -4.29
CA SER A 249 10.67 30.39 -3.78
C SER A 249 10.95 30.51 -2.28
N VAL A 250 11.26 31.73 -1.85
CA VAL A 250 11.39 32.05 -0.42
C VAL A 250 10.06 32.66 0.04
N ILE A 251 9.48 32.06 1.06
CA ILE A 251 8.26 32.54 1.70
C ILE A 251 8.72 33.20 2.99
N GLY A 252 8.52 34.54 3.08
CA GLY A 252 8.82 35.33 4.28
C GLY A 252 7.73 35.19 5.35
#